data_630497548afa92cf2626f66427bc68f7
#
_entry.id   630497548afa92cf2626f66427bc68f7
#
_cell.length_a   1.000
_cell.length_b   1.000
_cell.length_c   1.000
_cell.angle_alpha   90.00
_cell.angle_beta   90.00
_cell.angle_gamma   90.00
#
_symmetry.space_group_name_H-M   'P 1'
#
loop_
_entity.id
_entity.type
_entity.pdbx_description
1 polymer ?
#
loop_
_entity_poly.entity_id
_entity_poly.type
_entity_poly.pdbx_seq_one_letter_code
_entity_poly.pdbx_strand_id
1 'polypeptide(L)'
;NKLLDALERIRRVPLPTDPRLGPSTLNIGTISGGRAPNVISDHAKAELFIRLVDDGAATRAAVHAAAGPTVEVKEILCIPAMYFGELSGFETMVASYTTDIPAFGGAWGQPYLLGPGTIHVAHTSEERVPKRELVAAVEIYQQIAKRLLS
;
A
#
# COMPACT_ATOMS: atom_id res chain seq x y z
N ASN A 1 -25.78 -2.82 -14.96
CA ASN A 1 -24.41 -2.79 -15.50
C ASN A 1 -23.52 -3.67 -14.62
N LYS A 2 -23.12 -4.86 -15.16
CA LYS A 2 -22.41 -5.92 -14.40
C LYS A 2 -21.21 -5.41 -13.62
N LEU A 3 -20.39 -4.52 -14.21
CA LEU A 3 -19.21 -3.97 -13.53
C LEU A 3 -19.62 -3.07 -12.37
N LEU A 4 -20.56 -2.16 -12.57
CA LEU A 4 -21.00 -1.24 -11.49
C LEU A 4 -21.62 -2.02 -10.33
N ASP A 5 -22.43 -3.07 -10.63
CA ASP A 5 -23.03 -3.92 -9.61
C ASP A 5 -21.95 -4.70 -8.81
N ALA A 6 -20.89 -5.14 -9.49
CA ALA A 6 -19.74 -5.79 -8.84
C ALA A 6 -18.95 -4.80 -7.97
N LEU A 7 -18.68 -3.60 -8.47
CA LEU A 7 -17.98 -2.56 -7.72
C LEU A 7 -18.76 -2.15 -6.46
N GLU A 8 -20.09 -2.06 -6.55
CA GLU A 8 -20.91 -1.76 -5.39
C GLU A 8 -20.84 -2.86 -4.32
N ARG A 9 -20.80 -4.14 -4.70
CA ARG A 9 -20.58 -5.23 -3.75
C ARG A 9 -19.16 -5.20 -3.17
N ILE A 10 -18.16 -4.99 -4.00
CA ILE A 10 -16.75 -4.91 -3.57
C ILE A 10 -16.55 -3.77 -2.56
N ARG A 11 -17.16 -2.62 -2.75
CA ARG A 11 -17.09 -1.50 -1.79
C ARG A 11 -17.64 -1.82 -0.40
N ARG A 12 -18.48 -2.83 -0.29
CA ARG A 12 -19.09 -3.28 0.98
C ARG A 12 -18.35 -4.45 1.62
N VAL A 13 -17.30 -4.96 0.98
CA VAL A 13 -16.46 -6.00 1.59
C VAL A 13 -15.88 -5.49 2.90
N PRO A 14 -16.05 -6.21 4.00
CA PRO A 14 -15.37 -5.86 5.24
C PRO A 14 -13.87 -6.04 5.08
N LEU A 15 -13.13 -4.98 5.31
CA LEU A 15 -11.67 -4.99 5.23
C LEU A 15 -11.06 -5.15 6.62
N PRO A 16 -9.93 -5.85 6.74
CA PRO A 16 -9.25 -6.07 8.01
C PRO A 16 -8.72 -4.77 8.62
N THR A 17 -8.61 -4.77 9.94
CA THR A 17 -7.98 -3.70 10.71
C THR A 17 -6.90 -4.32 11.60
N ASP A 18 -5.73 -3.71 11.59
CA ASP A 18 -4.63 -4.09 12.48
C ASP A 18 -4.48 -3.05 13.60
N PRO A 19 -4.20 -3.46 14.86
CA PRO A 19 -4.08 -2.53 15.99
C PRO A 19 -2.97 -1.48 15.83
N ARG A 20 -1.90 -1.79 15.09
CA ARG A 20 -0.76 -0.90 14.88
C ARG A 20 -0.82 -0.19 13.53
N LEU A 21 -1.15 -0.92 12.46
CA LEU A 21 -1.17 -0.39 11.10
C LEU A 21 -2.48 0.34 10.75
N GLY A 22 -3.51 0.22 11.61
CA GLY A 22 -4.83 0.80 11.37
C GLY A 22 -5.67 -0.01 10.38
N PRO A 23 -6.70 0.59 9.77
CA PRO A 23 -7.59 -0.10 8.83
C PRO A 23 -6.97 -0.25 7.44
N SER A 24 -7.30 -1.36 6.77
CA SER A 24 -7.16 -1.47 5.32
C SER A 24 -8.08 -0.47 4.62
N THR A 25 -7.70 -0.02 3.45
CA THR A 25 -8.51 0.91 2.64
C THR A 25 -8.66 0.41 1.22
N LEU A 26 -9.79 0.73 0.60
CA LEU A 26 -10.08 0.40 -0.80
C LEU A 26 -10.34 1.69 -1.57
N ASN A 27 -9.65 1.83 -2.69
CA ASN A 27 -9.86 2.90 -3.66
C ASN A 27 -10.21 2.31 -5.04
N ILE A 28 -11.24 2.83 -5.68
CA ILE A 28 -11.52 2.58 -7.09
C ILE A 28 -10.83 3.69 -7.86
N GLY A 29 -9.64 3.39 -8.40
CA GLY A 29 -8.77 4.39 -9.01
C GLY A 29 -9.26 4.82 -10.39
N THR A 30 -9.69 3.86 -11.22
CA THR A 30 -10.18 4.14 -12.57
C THR A 30 -11.39 3.29 -12.90
N ILE A 31 -12.29 3.84 -13.72
CA ILE A 31 -13.38 3.12 -14.37
C ILE A 31 -13.39 3.58 -15.83
N SER A 32 -13.42 2.64 -16.77
CA SER A 32 -13.49 2.92 -18.20
C SER A 32 -14.38 1.92 -18.93
N GLY A 33 -14.89 2.30 -20.09
CA GLY A 33 -15.71 1.46 -20.95
C GLY A 33 -16.82 2.23 -21.67
N GLY A 34 -17.49 1.53 -22.60
CA GLY A 34 -18.50 2.12 -23.45
C GLY A 34 -17.95 2.89 -24.64
N ARG A 35 -18.83 3.23 -25.59
CA ARG A 35 -18.49 3.94 -26.84
C ARG A 35 -19.31 5.22 -27.04
N ALA A 36 -20.61 5.16 -26.71
CA ALA A 36 -21.54 6.27 -26.84
C ALA A 36 -22.71 6.13 -25.86
N PRO A 37 -23.39 7.22 -25.51
CA PRO A 37 -24.47 7.19 -24.51
C PRO A 37 -25.68 6.33 -24.90
N ASN A 38 -25.92 6.16 -26.21
CA ASN A 38 -27.04 5.41 -26.78
C ASN A 38 -26.66 3.97 -27.19
N VAL A 39 -25.45 3.50 -26.82
CA VAL A 39 -24.95 2.16 -27.12
C VAL A 39 -24.68 1.39 -25.83
N ILE A 40 -25.23 0.16 -25.75
CA ILE A 40 -24.91 -0.73 -24.62
C ILE A 40 -23.42 -1.09 -24.70
N SER A 41 -22.71 -0.84 -23.61
CA SER A 41 -21.28 -1.14 -23.54
C SER A 41 -21.01 -2.64 -23.65
N ASP A 42 -20.14 -3.00 -24.58
CA ASP A 42 -19.66 -4.37 -24.80
C ASP A 42 -18.51 -4.74 -23.85
N HIS A 43 -17.81 -3.75 -23.31
CA HIS A 43 -16.74 -3.94 -22.34
C HIS A 43 -16.68 -2.80 -21.33
N ALA A 44 -16.21 -3.11 -20.13
CA ALA A 44 -15.88 -2.12 -19.11
C ALA A 44 -14.78 -2.67 -18.22
N LYS A 45 -13.91 -1.78 -17.70
CA LYS A 45 -12.78 -2.10 -16.83
C LYS A 45 -12.76 -1.13 -15.65
N ALA A 46 -12.34 -1.63 -14.49
CA ALA A 46 -11.99 -0.80 -13.34
C ALA A 46 -10.66 -1.27 -12.75
N GLU A 47 -9.92 -0.35 -12.18
CA GLU A 47 -8.70 -0.65 -11.43
C GLU A 47 -8.89 -0.22 -9.98
N LEU A 48 -8.62 -1.16 -9.09
CA LEU A 48 -8.75 -0.98 -7.65
C LEU A 48 -7.39 -1.05 -7.00
N PHE A 49 -7.21 -0.22 -5.99
CA PHE A 49 -6.07 -0.28 -5.09
C PHE A 49 -6.57 -0.55 -3.68
N ILE A 50 -6.02 -1.58 -3.05
CA ILE A 50 -6.34 -1.92 -1.67
C ILE A 50 -5.05 -1.86 -0.84
N ARG A 51 -5.03 -0.96 0.16
CA ARG A 51 -3.97 -0.94 1.15
C ARG A 51 -4.23 -2.08 2.13
N LEU A 52 -3.30 -3.02 2.19
CA LEU A 52 -3.37 -4.15 3.10
C LEU A 52 -2.74 -3.81 4.45
N VAL A 53 -3.22 -4.48 5.50
CA VAL A 53 -2.63 -4.48 6.85
C VAL A 53 -2.27 -5.90 7.32
N ASP A 54 -2.40 -6.87 6.42
CA ASP A 54 -2.09 -8.28 6.60
C ASP A 54 -1.46 -8.87 5.32
N ASP A 55 -1.56 -10.18 5.12
CA ASP A 55 -1.08 -10.89 3.92
C ASP A 55 -2.01 -10.78 2.70
N GLY A 56 -3.19 -10.20 2.88
CA GLY A 56 -4.19 -9.98 1.84
C GLY A 56 -4.99 -11.22 1.42
N ALA A 57 -4.76 -12.39 2.00
CA ALA A 57 -5.43 -13.63 1.56
C ALA A 57 -6.95 -13.56 1.74
N ALA A 58 -7.42 -13.12 2.90
CA ALA A 58 -8.84 -12.95 3.19
C ALA A 58 -9.48 -11.87 2.31
N THR A 59 -8.80 -10.74 2.14
CA THR A 59 -9.25 -9.63 1.27
C THR A 59 -9.38 -10.08 -0.17
N ARG A 60 -8.40 -10.81 -0.70
CA ARG A 60 -8.44 -11.40 -2.05
C ARG A 60 -9.66 -12.28 -2.25
N ALA A 61 -9.88 -13.23 -1.34
CA ALA A 61 -11.02 -14.14 -1.41
C ALA A 61 -12.35 -13.38 -1.37
N ALA A 62 -12.49 -12.38 -0.51
CA ALA A 62 -13.69 -11.57 -0.38
C ALA A 62 -13.97 -10.71 -1.63
N VAL A 63 -12.93 -10.13 -2.24
CA VAL A 63 -13.06 -9.36 -3.49
C VAL A 63 -13.50 -10.27 -4.64
N HIS A 64 -12.90 -11.45 -4.80
CA HIS A 64 -13.32 -12.42 -5.82
C HIS A 64 -14.77 -12.86 -5.62
N ALA A 65 -15.18 -13.17 -4.39
CA ALA A 65 -16.57 -13.53 -4.07
C ALA A 65 -17.55 -12.40 -4.40
N ALA A 66 -17.21 -11.16 -4.04
CA ALA A 66 -18.04 -9.98 -4.29
C ALA A 66 -18.14 -9.63 -5.77
N ALA A 67 -17.09 -9.82 -6.55
CA ALA A 67 -17.08 -9.61 -8.00
C ALA A 67 -18.10 -10.53 -8.69
N GLY A 68 -18.19 -11.77 -8.24
CA GLY A 68 -19.11 -12.78 -8.79
C GLY A 68 -18.68 -13.30 -10.17
N PRO A 69 -19.45 -14.21 -10.77
CA PRO A 69 -19.01 -14.96 -11.95
C PRO A 69 -19.07 -14.16 -13.27
N THR A 70 -19.60 -12.96 -13.26
CA THR A 70 -19.79 -12.15 -14.48
C THR A 70 -18.71 -11.09 -14.69
N VAL A 71 -17.75 -10.99 -13.78
CA VAL A 71 -16.63 -10.06 -13.82
C VAL A 71 -15.35 -10.85 -13.58
N GLU A 72 -14.40 -10.72 -14.48
CA GLU A 72 -13.06 -11.25 -14.30
C GLU A 72 -12.28 -10.36 -13.35
N VAL A 73 -11.64 -10.96 -12.35
CA VAL A 73 -10.74 -10.30 -11.41
C VAL A 73 -9.32 -10.75 -11.70
N LYS A 74 -8.45 -9.80 -12.04
CA LYS A 74 -7.02 -10.05 -12.25
C LYS A 74 -6.22 -9.31 -11.18
N GLU A 75 -5.53 -10.06 -10.34
CA GLU A 75 -4.54 -9.47 -9.43
C GLU A 75 -3.29 -9.07 -10.22
N ILE A 76 -2.85 -7.84 -10.06
CA ILE A 76 -1.64 -7.32 -10.72
C ILE A 76 -0.45 -7.43 -9.79
N LEU A 77 -0.65 -7.11 -8.50
CA LEU A 77 0.40 -7.12 -7.48
C LEU A 77 -0.24 -7.28 -6.11
N CYS A 78 0.36 -8.09 -5.27
CA CYS A 78 0.03 -8.17 -3.84
C CYS A 78 1.32 -8.10 -3.04
N ILE A 79 1.46 -7.06 -2.24
CA ILE A 79 2.55 -6.88 -1.29
C ILE A 79 1.93 -6.92 0.10
N PRO A 80 2.26 -7.91 0.94
CA PRO A 80 1.75 -7.98 2.30
C PRO A 80 2.24 -6.80 3.14
N ALA A 81 1.46 -6.44 4.16
CA ALA A 81 1.90 -5.48 5.15
C ALA A 81 3.10 -6.03 5.94
N MET A 82 4.01 -5.15 6.32
CA MET A 82 5.23 -5.51 7.04
C MET A 82 5.39 -4.68 8.31
N TYR A 83 5.90 -5.32 9.35
CA TYR A 83 6.40 -4.65 10.54
C TYR A 83 7.92 -4.53 10.45
N PHE A 84 8.40 -3.32 10.59
CA PHE A 84 9.82 -3.04 10.66
C PHE A 84 10.29 -2.99 12.11
N GLY A 85 11.61 -3.05 12.30
CA GLY A 85 12.22 -2.91 13.62
C GLY A 85 12.02 -1.51 14.19
N GLU A 86 11.95 -1.45 15.51
CA GLU A 86 11.85 -0.22 16.29
C GLU A 86 13.12 -0.05 17.11
N LEU A 87 13.62 1.17 17.20
CA LEU A 87 14.79 1.50 17.99
C LEU A 87 14.39 2.52 19.08
N SER A 88 14.72 2.22 20.32
CA SER A 88 14.48 3.13 21.44
C SER A 88 15.11 4.51 21.17
N GLY A 89 14.37 5.58 21.44
CA GLY A 89 14.81 6.95 21.19
C GLY A 89 14.52 7.47 19.78
N PHE A 90 13.86 6.67 18.93
CA PHE A 90 13.33 7.10 17.64
C PHE A 90 11.82 7.01 17.64
N GLU A 91 11.17 8.04 17.13
CA GLU A 91 9.71 7.99 16.89
C GLU A 91 9.40 7.05 15.74
N THR A 92 8.30 6.32 15.86
CA THR A 92 7.81 5.40 14.83
C THR A 92 6.59 5.96 14.13
N MET A 93 6.40 5.59 12.87
CA MET A 93 5.23 5.96 12.09
C MET A 93 4.70 4.78 11.27
N VAL A 94 3.43 4.86 10.92
CA VAL A 94 2.84 3.95 9.93
C VAL A 94 2.97 4.58 8.56
N ALA A 95 3.70 3.92 7.67
CA ALA A 95 3.89 4.36 6.29
C ALA A 95 2.87 3.66 5.37
N SER A 96 2.16 4.44 4.55
CA SER A 96 1.18 3.93 3.60
C SER A 96 1.74 3.82 2.17
N TYR A 97 3.00 3.44 2.05
CA TYR A 97 3.69 3.24 0.78
C TYR A 97 4.48 1.93 0.79
N THR A 98 4.84 1.45 -0.37
CA THR A 98 5.66 0.24 -0.55
C THR A 98 7.14 0.56 -0.58
N THR A 99 7.97 -0.42 -0.20
CA THR A 99 9.44 -0.38 -0.29
C THR A 99 9.92 -1.66 -0.97
N ASP A 100 11.21 -1.73 -1.31
CA ASP A 100 11.81 -2.94 -1.87
C ASP A 100 12.15 -4.01 -0.81
N ILE A 101 11.95 -3.70 0.47
CA ILE A 101 12.27 -4.61 1.59
C ILE A 101 11.60 -5.99 1.45
N PRO A 102 10.32 -6.11 1.02
CA PRO A 102 9.69 -7.41 0.81
C PRO A 102 10.43 -8.32 -0.18
N ALA A 103 11.13 -7.74 -1.16
CA ALA A 103 11.88 -8.48 -2.17
C ALA A 103 13.09 -9.21 -1.60
N PHE A 104 13.58 -8.82 -0.42
CA PHE A 104 14.69 -9.49 0.25
C PHE A 104 14.30 -10.78 0.98
N GLY A 105 12.99 -11.08 1.09
CA GLY A 105 12.49 -12.34 1.64
C GLY A 105 12.96 -12.65 3.07
N GLY A 106 13.34 -11.65 3.86
CA GLY A 106 13.87 -11.83 5.21
C GLY A 106 15.34 -12.29 5.29
N ALA A 107 16.02 -12.42 4.14
CA ALA A 107 17.37 -12.97 4.08
C ALA A 107 18.44 -12.14 4.82
N TRP A 108 18.18 -10.85 5.05
CA TRP A 108 19.14 -9.91 5.63
C TRP A 108 18.80 -9.46 7.05
N GLY A 109 17.97 -10.24 7.75
CA GLY A 109 17.61 -9.99 9.15
C GLY A 109 16.47 -9.00 9.33
N GLN A 110 16.44 -8.33 10.49
CA GLN A 110 15.39 -7.38 10.84
C GLN A 110 15.52 -6.09 10.02
N PRO A 111 14.53 -5.73 9.19
CA PRO A 111 14.58 -4.50 8.42
C PRO A 111 14.20 -3.29 9.28
N TYR A 112 14.79 -2.15 8.96
CA TYR A 112 14.45 -0.83 9.48
C TYR A 112 14.24 0.11 8.31
N LEU A 113 13.32 1.06 8.45
CA LEU A 113 13.06 2.09 7.46
C LEU A 113 13.26 3.46 8.10
N LEU A 114 14.26 4.18 7.64
CA LEU A 114 14.58 5.52 8.11
C LEU A 114 15.10 6.37 6.96
N GLY A 115 14.70 7.62 6.91
CA GLY A 115 15.23 8.59 5.95
C GLY A 115 14.94 10.01 6.38
N PRO A 116 15.74 10.99 5.89
CA PRO A 116 15.46 12.40 6.07
C PRO A 116 14.29 12.86 5.20
N GLY A 117 13.65 13.96 5.56
CA GLY A 117 12.52 14.51 4.84
C GLY A 117 11.17 13.99 5.31
N THR A 118 10.14 14.28 4.55
CA THR A 118 8.78 13.84 4.82
C THR A 118 8.12 13.24 3.59
N ILE A 119 7.38 12.15 3.78
CA ILE A 119 6.61 11.50 2.70
C ILE A 119 5.50 12.40 2.14
N HIS A 120 5.04 13.40 2.89
CA HIS A 120 3.92 14.26 2.48
C HIS A 120 4.18 15.09 1.23
N VAL A 121 5.43 15.30 0.88
CA VAL A 121 5.81 16.03 -0.34
C VAL A 121 6.32 15.13 -1.45
N ALA A 122 6.48 13.83 -1.20
CA ALA A 122 6.93 12.87 -2.20
C ALA A 122 5.93 12.79 -3.36
N HIS A 123 6.45 12.66 -4.59
CA HIS A 123 5.68 12.61 -5.84
C HIS A 123 4.84 13.88 -6.12
N THR A 124 5.22 15.00 -5.55
CA THR A 124 4.59 16.31 -5.81
C THR A 124 5.59 17.27 -6.45
N SER A 125 5.11 18.39 -7.02
CA SER A 125 5.97 19.49 -7.51
C SER A 125 6.80 20.14 -6.40
N GLU A 126 6.44 19.92 -5.14
CA GLU A 126 7.10 20.45 -3.95
C GLU A 126 8.07 19.45 -3.30
N GLU A 127 8.36 18.35 -3.98
CA GLU A 127 9.24 17.31 -3.44
C GLU A 127 10.62 17.86 -3.13
N ARG A 128 11.01 17.74 -1.88
CA ARG A 128 12.27 18.27 -1.36
C ARG A 128 12.69 17.58 -0.07
N VAL A 129 14.00 17.63 0.20
CA VAL A 129 14.58 17.27 1.49
C VAL A 129 15.40 18.47 1.98
N PRO A 130 15.19 18.98 3.20
CA PRO A 130 16.02 20.04 3.77
C PRO A 130 17.48 19.60 3.90
N LYS A 131 18.42 20.42 3.45
CA LYS A 131 19.87 20.09 3.52
C LYS A 131 20.35 19.77 4.94
N ARG A 132 19.80 20.46 5.96
CA ARG A 132 20.09 20.19 7.37
C ARG A 132 19.72 18.77 7.79
N GLU A 133 18.64 18.23 7.25
CA GLU A 133 18.17 16.87 7.57
C GLU A 133 19.05 15.81 6.89
N LEU A 134 19.56 16.10 5.69
CA LEU A 134 20.54 15.23 5.04
C LEU A 134 21.84 15.13 5.88
N VAL A 135 22.32 16.25 6.42
CA VAL A 135 23.50 16.26 7.29
C VAL A 135 23.23 15.52 8.59
N ALA A 136 22.10 15.78 9.25
CA ALA A 136 21.70 15.11 10.47
C ALA A 136 21.52 13.59 10.28
N ALA A 137 21.03 13.16 9.13
CA ALA A 137 20.85 11.73 8.81
C ALA A 137 22.17 10.95 8.86
N VAL A 138 23.30 11.56 8.52
CA VAL A 138 24.62 10.89 8.60
C VAL A 138 24.95 10.49 10.03
N GLU A 139 24.75 11.39 10.99
CA GLU A 139 24.98 11.11 12.40
C GLU A 139 24.00 10.06 12.94
N ILE A 140 22.72 10.14 12.54
CA ILE A 140 21.68 9.18 12.90
C ILE A 140 22.04 7.78 12.39
N TYR A 141 22.43 7.64 11.13
CA TYR A 141 22.83 6.34 10.57
C TYR A 141 24.06 5.76 11.28
N GLN A 142 25.05 6.59 11.62
CA GLN A 142 26.20 6.14 12.39
C GLN A 142 25.82 5.64 13.80
N GLN A 143 24.90 6.34 14.48
CA GLN A 143 24.42 5.93 15.79
C GLN A 143 23.66 4.60 15.72
N ILE A 144 22.79 4.44 14.72
CA ILE A 144 22.03 3.20 14.49
C ILE A 144 22.99 2.05 14.20
N ALA A 145 23.92 2.23 13.27
CA ALA A 145 24.90 1.19 12.94
C ALA A 145 25.69 0.74 14.17
N LYS A 146 26.17 1.67 15.01
CA LYS A 146 26.86 1.33 16.25
C LYS A 146 25.99 0.54 17.21
N ARG A 147 24.70 0.90 17.34
CA ARG A 147 23.76 0.19 18.23
C ARG A 147 23.40 -1.21 17.76
N LEU A 148 23.32 -1.41 16.46
CA LEU A 148 22.95 -2.72 15.88
C LEU A 148 24.14 -3.69 15.79
N LEU A 149 25.37 -3.16 15.86
CA LEU A 149 26.60 -3.95 15.78
C LEU A 149 27.26 -4.19 17.15
N SER A 150 26.75 -3.58 18.22
CA SER A 150 27.20 -3.80 19.61
C SER A 150 26.42 -4.91 20.28
#